data_8ec4999216c63bdd2455b86b36c0d98a
#
_entry.id   8ec4999216c63bdd2455b86b36c0d98a
#
_cell.length_a   1.000
_cell.length_b   1.000
_cell.length_c   1.000
_cell.angle_alpha   90.00
_cell.angle_beta   90.00
_cell.angle_gamma   90.00
#
_symmetry.space_group_name_H-M   'P 1'
#
loop_
_entity.id
_entity.type
_entity.pdbx_description
1 polymer ?
#
loop_
_entity_poly.entity_id
_entity_poly.type
_entity_poly.pdbx_seq_one_letter_code
_entity_poly.pdbx_strand_id
1 'polypeptide(L)'
;MEPAIAVRAKAMKCLTQIVESDPVVLARNDMQLGVHHSFLDQSTAVREAAVDLVGKFVLSRPELIDKYYEMLSVRILDTGVSVRKRVIKVIKIFELQLSTFLTEIFV
;
A
#
# COMPACT_ATOMS: atom_id res chain seq x y z
N MET A 1 -22.06 0.57 9.75
CA MET A 1 -21.29 0.85 8.54
C MET A 1 -22.25 1.11 7.39
N GLU A 2 -22.04 2.19 6.67
CA GLU A 2 -22.83 2.47 5.48
C GLU A 2 -22.63 1.39 4.42
N PRO A 3 -23.66 1.04 3.64
CA PRO A 3 -23.49 0.06 2.55
C PRO A 3 -22.38 0.40 1.58
N ALA A 4 -22.22 1.69 1.24
CA ALA A 4 -21.17 2.15 0.34
C ALA A 4 -19.76 1.87 0.89
N ILE A 5 -19.55 2.04 2.20
CA ILE A 5 -18.29 1.74 2.86
C ILE A 5 -18.02 0.25 2.81
N ALA A 6 -19.04 -0.57 3.09
CA ALA A 6 -18.91 -2.03 3.04
C ALA A 6 -18.52 -2.50 1.62
N VAL A 7 -19.10 -1.90 0.59
CA VAL A 7 -18.79 -2.22 -0.80
C VAL A 7 -17.35 -1.84 -1.14
N ARG A 8 -16.89 -0.65 -0.71
CA ARG A 8 -15.53 -0.20 -0.97
C ARG A 8 -14.50 -1.08 -0.27
N ALA A 9 -14.75 -1.44 0.99
CA ALA A 9 -13.87 -2.33 1.75
C ALA A 9 -13.79 -3.72 1.09
N LYS A 10 -14.92 -4.23 0.63
CA LYS A 10 -14.96 -5.51 -0.09
C LYS A 10 -14.25 -5.43 -1.43
N ALA A 11 -14.37 -4.31 -2.12
CA ALA A 11 -13.65 -4.10 -3.38
C ALA A 11 -12.12 -4.16 -3.15
N MET A 12 -11.65 -3.60 -2.06
CA MET A 12 -10.22 -3.67 -1.72
C MET A 12 -9.77 -5.10 -1.45
N LYS A 13 -10.60 -5.92 -0.83
CA LYS A 13 -10.29 -7.35 -0.63
C LYS A 13 -10.22 -8.10 -1.96
N CYS A 14 -11.16 -7.83 -2.86
CA CYS A 14 -11.14 -8.42 -4.20
C CYS A 14 -9.89 -7.98 -4.97
N LEU A 15 -9.51 -6.72 -4.86
CA LEU A 15 -8.32 -6.18 -5.49
C LEU A 15 -7.07 -6.87 -4.96
N THR A 16 -7.00 -7.11 -3.66
CA THR A 16 -5.91 -7.86 -3.04
C THR A 16 -5.77 -9.25 -3.65
N GLN A 17 -6.89 -9.93 -3.90
CA GLN A 17 -6.87 -11.25 -4.52
C GLN A 17 -6.36 -11.20 -5.97
N ILE A 18 -6.74 -10.17 -6.72
CA ILE A 18 -6.26 -9.96 -8.09
C ILE A 18 -4.75 -9.74 -8.09
N VAL A 19 -4.26 -8.90 -7.21
CA VAL A 19 -2.83 -8.61 -7.08
C VAL A 19 -2.05 -9.83 -6.60
N GLU A 20 -2.64 -10.65 -5.76
CA GLU A 20 -2.07 -11.92 -5.30
C GLU A 20 -1.79 -12.85 -6.48
N SER A 21 -2.72 -12.89 -7.44
CA SER A 21 -2.58 -13.71 -8.64
C SER A 21 -1.59 -13.12 -9.65
N ASP A 22 -1.53 -11.78 -9.74
CA ASP A 22 -0.69 -11.09 -10.71
C ASP A 22 -0.21 -9.74 -10.15
N PRO A 23 0.91 -9.73 -9.41
CA PRO A 23 1.43 -8.49 -8.81
C PRO A 23 1.80 -7.40 -9.82
N VAL A 24 2.04 -7.75 -11.08
CA VAL A 24 2.37 -6.78 -12.15
C VAL A 24 1.24 -5.77 -12.36
N VAL A 25 0.03 -6.13 -12.01
CA VAL A 25 -1.14 -5.24 -12.09
C VAL A 25 -0.89 -3.93 -11.34
N LEU A 26 -0.08 -3.94 -10.27
CA LEU A 26 0.24 -2.73 -9.50
C LEU A 26 1.05 -1.70 -10.31
N ALA A 27 1.65 -2.10 -11.43
CA ALA A 27 2.37 -1.17 -12.31
C ALA A 27 1.43 -0.36 -13.21
N ARG A 28 0.16 -0.75 -13.33
CA ARG A 28 -0.81 -0.07 -14.20
C ARG A 28 -1.18 1.29 -13.61
N ASN A 29 -1.31 2.28 -14.50
CA ASN A 29 -1.69 3.64 -14.07
C ASN A 29 -3.06 3.69 -13.42
N ASP A 30 -4.03 2.95 -13.93
CA ASP A 30 -5.37 2.90 -13.35
C ASP A 30 -5.36 2.28 -11.94
N MET A 31 -4.51 1.30 -11.73
CA MET A 31 -4.33 0.69 -10.41
C MET A 31 -3.70 1.66 -9.43
N GLN A 32 -2.65 2.36 -9.85
CA GLN A 32 -2.00 3.36 -9.01
C GLN A 32 -2.98 4.47 -8.60
N LEU A 33 -3.81 4.91 -9.54
CA LEU A 33 -4.83 5.91 -9.26
C LEU A 33 -5.88 5.39 -8.29
N GLY A 34 -6.33 4.15 -8.47
CA GLY A 34 -7.29 3.51 -7.58
C GLY A 34 -6.77 3.36 -6.15
N VAL A 35 -5.52 2.93 -5.99
CA VAL A 35 -4.89 2.81 -4.68
C VAL A 35 -4.74 4.20 -4.03
N HIS A 36 -4.33 5.20 -4.80
CA HIS A 36 -4.23 6.57 -4.30
C HIS A 36 -5.58 7.07 -3.77
N HIS A 37 -6.66 6.85 -4.51
CA HIS A 37 -8.01 7.21 -4.07
C HIS A 37 -8.40 6.48 -2.78
N SER A 38 -8.01 5.22 -2.65
CA SER A 38 -8.30 4.44 -1.44
C SER A 38 -7.55 4.97 -0.22
N PHE A 39 -6.36 5.52 -0.39
CA PHE A 39 -5.63 6.20 0.69
C PHE A 39 -6.33 7.47 1.16
N LEU A 40 -7.17 8.07 0.33
CA LEU A 40 -7.92 9.27 0.65
C LEU A 40 -9.36 8.98 1.09
N ASP A 41 -9.74 7.71 1.18
CA ASP A 41 -11.09 7.32 1.56
C ASP A 41 -11.44 7.78 2.97
N GLN A 42 -12.70 8.15 3.19
CA GLN A 42 -13.16 8.57 4.51
C GLN A 42 -13.15 7.42 5.53
N SER A 43 -13.27 6.19 5.06
CA SER A 43 -13.29 5.02 5.93
C SER A 43 -11.87 4.60 6.31
N THR A 44 -11.61 4.51 7.60
CA THR A 44 -10.36 3.97 8.12
C THR A 44 -10.10 2.55 7.61
N ALA A 45 -11.15 1.72 7.54
CA ALA A 45 -11.02 0.34 7.07
C ALA A 45 -10.54 0.27 5.62
N VAL A 46 -10.99 1.17 4.77
CA VAL A 46 -10.55 1.23 3.37
C VAL A 46 -9.10 1.68 3.29
N ARG A 47 -8.72 2.71 4.06
CA ARG A 47 -7.33 3.19 4.09
C ARG A 47 -6.37 2.12 4.62
N GLU A 48 -6.75 1.40 5.67
CA GLU A 48 -5.97 0.28 6.19
C GLU A 48 -5.74 -0.80 5.14
N ALA A 49 -6.79 -1.16 4.42
CA ALA A 49 -6.73 -2.17 3.37
C ALA A 49 -5.78 -1.74 2.25
N ALA A 50 -5.79 -0.45 1.89
CA ALA A 50 -4.89 0.09 0.87
C ALA A 50 -3.43 0.02 1.32
N VAL A 51 -3.15 0.37 2.58
CA VAL A 51 -1.79 0.28 3.13
C VAL A 51 -1.31 -1.17 3.14
N ASP A 52 -2.16 -2.09 3.57
CA ASP A 52 -1.82 -3.53 3.61
C ASP A 52 -1.53 -4.08 2.21
N LEU A 53 -2.33 -3.67 1.23
CA LEU A 53 -2.13 -4.07 -0.16
C LEU A 53 -0.75 -3.63 -0.67
N VAL A 54 -0.42 -2.37 -0.48
CA VAL A 54 0.87 -1.81 -0.90
C VAL A 54 2.01 -2.50 -0.15
N GLY A 55 1.89 -2.63 1.15
CA GLY A 55 2.94 -3.23 1.97
C GLY A 55 3.21 -4.68 1.61
N LYS A 56 2.17 -5.44 1.29
CA LYS A 56 2.31 -6.86 1.00
C LYS A 56 2.93 -7.13 -0.38
N PHE A 57 2.53 -6.36 -1.39
CA PHE A 57 2.84 -6.71 -2.77
C PHE A 57 3.93 -5.85 -3.41
N VAL A 58 4.04 -4.57 -3.03
CA VAL A 58 5.07 -3.71 -3.59
C VAL A 58 6.46 -4.16 -3.15
N LEU A 59 6.57 -4.76 -1.95
CA LEU A 59 7.83 -5.30 -1.46
C LEU A 59 8.38 -6.44 -2.33
N SER A 60 7.50 -7.17 -3.02
CA SER A 60 7.93 -8.22 -3.95
C SER A 60 8.35 -7.66 -5.31
N ARG A 61 8.12 -6.36 -5.55
CA ARG A 61 8.40 -5.68 -6.80
C ARG A 61 9.12 -4.35 -6.50
N PRO A 62 10.42 -4.39 -6.25
CA PRO A 62 11.18 -3.19 -5.85
C PRO A 62 11.05 -2.03 -6.82
N GLU A 63 10.84 -2.29 -8.11
CA GLU A 63 10.69 -1.26 -9.14
C GLU A 63 9.42 -0.40 -8.94
N LEU A 64 8.47 -0.87 -8.13
CA LEU A 64 7.24 -0.13 -7.85
C LEU A 64 7.32 0.71 -6.58
N ILE A 65 8.38 0.57 -5.80
CA ILE A 65 8.53 1.27 -4.51
C ILE A 65 8.40 2.78 -4.70
N ASP A 66 9.11 3.35 -5.69
CA ASP A 66 9.11 4.80 -5.90
C ASP A 66 7.70 5.36 -6.11
N LYS A 67 6.85 4.61 -6.82
CA LYS A 67 5.51 5.06 -7.16
C LYS A 67 4.56 5.04 -5.98
N TYR A 68 4.71 4.07 -5.08
CA TYR A 68 3.81 3.89 -3.94
C TYR A 68 4.36 4.47 -2.64
N TYR A 69 5.68 4.60 -2.51
CA TYR A 69 6.32 5.12 -1.30
C TYR A 69 5.84 6.54 -0.97
N GLU A 70 5.77 7.41 -1.97
CA GLU A 70 5.35 8.78 -1.77
C GLU A 70 3.90 8.87 -1.27
N MET A 71 3.00 8.09 -1.88
CA MET A 71 1.62 8.01 -1.43
C MET A 71 1.52 7.50 0.00
N LEU A 72 2.32 6.49 0.31
CA LEU A 72 2.33 5.84 1.62
C LEU A 72 2.86 6.77 2.70
N SER A 73 3.95 7.50 2.42
CA SER A 73 4.62 8.34 3.41
C SER A 73 3.71 9.46 3.93
N VAL A 74 2.82 9.97 3.10
CA VAL A 74 1.83 10.98 3.52
C VAL A 74 0.90 10.42 4.59
N ARG A 75 0.63 9.12 4.59
CA ARG A 75 -0.25 8.47 5.56
C ARG A 75 0.35 8.30 6.95
N ILE A 76 1.61 8.67 7.15
CA ILE A 76 2.20 8.78 8.50
C ILE A 76 1.41 9.78 9.35
N LEU A 77 0.82 10.78 8.71
CA LEU A 77 0.01 11.81 9.37
C LEU A 77 -1.49 11.49 9.34
N ASP A 78 -1.87 10.26 9.02
CA ASP A 78 -3.28 9.85 8.96
C ASP A 78 -3.97 10.08 10.31
N THR A 79 -5.26 10.41 10.26
CA THR A 79 -6.07 10.60 11.47
C THR A 79 -6.30 9.31 12.23
N GLY A 80 -6.26 8.15 11.54
CA GLY A 80 -6.46 6.85 12.17
C GLY A 80 -5.17 6.29 12.75
N VAL A 81 -5.16 5.97 14.03
CA VAL A 81 -3.98 5.40 14.70
C VAL A 81 -3.57 4.07 14.05
N SER A 82 -4.53 3.23 13.71
CA SER A 82 -4.25 1.93 13.08
C SER A 82 -3.62 2.10 11.71
N VAL A 83 -4.03 3.12 10.95
CA VAL A 83 -3.43 3.43 9.64
C VAL A 83 -1.98 3.87 9.83
N ARG A 84 -1.73 4.79 10.76
CA ARG A 84 -0.35 5.26 11.05
C ARG A 84 0.57 4.11 11.42
N LYS A 85 0.11 3.21 12.28
CA LYS A 85 0.91 2.05 12.71
C LYS A 85 1.28 1.15 11.54
N ARG A 86 0.33 0.90 10.65
CA ARG A 86 0.57 0.06 9.47
C ARG A 86 1.53 0.71 8.49
N VAL A 87 1.40 2.02 8.28
CA VAL A 87 2.29 2.79 7.41
C VAL A 87 3.73 2.72 7.94
N ILE A 88 3.93 2.96 9.23
CA ILE A 88 5.25 2.92 9.84
C ILE A 88 5.88 1.54 9.67
N LYS A 89 5.10 0.49 9.89
CA LYS A 89 5.58 -0.89 9.73
C LYS A 89 6.03 -1.16 8.28
N VAL A 90 5.24 -0.72 7.30
CA VAL A 90 5.58 -0.92 5.89
C VAL A 90 6.82 -0.11 5.50
N ILE A 91 6.92 1.14 5.95
CA ILE A 91 8.07 1.99 5.66
C ILE A 91 9.35 1.40 6.25
N LYS A 92 9.29 0.87 7.47
CA LYS A 92 10.45 0.22 8.09
C LYS A 92 10.93 -0.97 7.26
N ILE A 93 10.01 -1.75 6.71
CA ILE A 93 10.37 -2.88 5.86
C ILE A 93 11.01 -2.39 4.56
N PHE A 94 10.47 -1.34 3.94
CA PHE A 94 11.06 -0.73 2.75
C PHE A 94 12.49 -0.26 3.00
N GLU A 95 12.71 0.44 4.11
CA GLU A 95 14.04 0.93 4.48
C GLU A 95 15.02 -0.21 4.72
N LEU A 96 14.56 -1.27 5.35
CA LEU A 96 15.38 -2.45 5.60
C LEU A 96 15.78 -3.13 4.28
N GLN A 97 14.87 -3.27 3.33
CA GLN A 97 15.18 -3.83 2.02
C GLN A 97 16.17 -2.96 1.25
N LEU A 98 15.99 -1.64 1.29
CA LEU A 98 16.90 -0.71 0.65
C LEU A 98 18.30 -0.82 1.25
N SER A 99 18.40 -0.89 2.57
CA SER A 99 19.67 -1.06 3.28
C SER A 99 20.38 -2.35 2.85
N THR A 100 19.65 -3.46 2.78
CA THR A 100 20.18 -4.74 2.32
C THR A 100 20.68 -4.65 0.88
N PHE A 101 19.90 -4.02 0.02
CA PHE A 101 20.24 -3.83 -1.39
C PHE A 101 21.53 -3.02 -1.53
N LEU A 102 21.68 -1.92 -0.80
CA LEU A 102 22.87 -1.09 -0.81
C LEU A 102 24.08 -1.85 -0.29
N THR A 103 23.91 -2.66 0.74
CA THR A 103 24.98 -3.49 1.27
C THR A 103 25.49 -4.48 0.22
N GLU A 104 24.59 -5.11 -0.50
CA GLU A 104 24.95 -6.05 -1.58
C GLU A 104 25.68 -5.37 -2.73
N ILE A 105 25.34 -4.11 -3.04
CA ILE A 105 26.00 -3.36 -4.12
C ILE A 105 27.40 -2.91 -3.71
N PHE A 106 27.59 -2.46 -2.45
CA PHE A 106 28.81 -1.80 -2.01
C PHE A 106 29.76 -2.71 -1.20
N VAL A 107 29.39 -3.95 -1.02
CA VAL A 107 30.24 -4.97 -0.43
C VAL A 107 30.73 -5.91 -1.54
#